data_24c315db5aaac68905b52fc7c1b0f34f
#
_entry.id   24c315db5aaac68905b52fc7c1b0f34f
#
_cell.length_a   1.000
_cell.length_b   1.000
_cell.length_c   1.000
_cell.angle_alpha   90.00
_cell.angle_beta   90.00
_cell.angle_gamma   90.00
#
_symmetry.space_group_name_H-M   'P 1'
#
loop_
_entity.id
_entity.type
_entity.pdbx_description
1 polymer ?
#
loop_
_entity_poly.entity_id
_entity_poly.type
_entity_poly.pdbx_seq_one_letter_code
_entity_poly.pdbx_strand_id
1 'polypeptide(L)'
;MGQSTHPEDLLISAMIDKEPEVRLEHCFASIQDIFKRALNKDRRLLAFLSSYGARYMKKGLIQVAYDYDVTIQYREQAPSSIDDVVVDDGDWDASTLIKKGTPRELTLVTSYYDRVSEKLSEIMCILLSSCEGVHGFDTVCFVFENLSSDTVCTISYDYILPQQKLRQLQGQSAFAAKTVWKSILGKSKVPQFVKPFLAFSYLTQECCFDQRAYDEMENDRSSQPTDPVPYLAYGPLIERRGISAGFAWAFKALMDEANIECSCVAGCLREDTKIYHIWNLVKIDGQFYHVDPTWGIKENGVCISTFMQPDSMMRGTHLWYEEKYPAAKGLRFDYDYIEDFLAENGNEFLDDGANETYFFPDEIID
;
A
#
# COMPACT_ATOMS: atom_id res chain seq x y z
N MET A 1 -31.85 -36.91 -19.28
CA MET A 1 -32.36 -35.55 -19.52
C MET A 1 -31.14 -34.67 -19.33
N GLY A 2 -30.51 -34.24 -20.45
CA GLY A 2 -29.32 -33.37 -20.38
C GLY A 2 -29.73 -32.01 -19.83
N GLN A 3 -28.99 -31.52 -18.86
CA GLN A 3 -29.08 -30.13 -18.45
C GLN A 3 -28.80 -29.25 -19.67
N SER A 4 -29.80 -28.45 -20.08
CA SER A 4 -29.62 -27.42 -21.10
C SER A 4 -28.69 -26.38 -20.49
N THR A 5 -27.40 -26.50 -20.77
CA THR A 5 -26.42 -25.50 -20.36
C THR A 5 -26.66 -24.27 -21.23
N HIS A 6 -26.95 -23.13 -20.61
CA HIS A 6 -27.14 -21.88 -21.37
C HIS A 6 -25.86 -21.51 -22.12
N PRO A 7 -25.96 -20.97 -23.32
CA PRO A 7 -24.78 -20.59 -24.12
C PRO A 7 -23.82 -19.66 -23.38
N GLU A 8 -24.36 -18.78 -22.53
CA GLU A 8 -23.59 -17.88 -21.70
C GLU A 8 -22.71 -18.62 -20.69
N ASP A 9 -23.24 -19.71 -20.08
CA ASP A 9 -22.51 -20.46 -19.06
C ASP A 9 -21.39 -21.28 -19.67
N LEU A 10 -21.59 -21.80 -20.89
CA LEU A 10 -20.52 -22.44 -21.66
C LEU A 10 -19.41 -21.45 -22.02
N LEU A 11 -19.79 -20.25 -22.45
CA LEU A 11 -18.84 -19.19 -22.78
C LEU A 11 -18.05 -18.73 -21.54
N ILE A 12 -18.72 -18.57 -20.39
CA ILE A 12 -18.08 -18.22 -19.12
C ILE A 12 -17.06 -19.29 -18.73
N SER A 13 -17.46 -20.58 -18.79
CA SER A 13 -16.54 -21.68 -18.47
C SER A 13 -15.32 -21.67 -19.38
N ALA A 14 -15.52 -21.56 -20.70
CA ALA A 14 -14.43 -21.52 -21.67
C ALA A 14 -13.47 -20.33 -21.40
N MET A 15 -14.01 -19.16 -21.03
CA MET A 15 -13.18 -17.99 -20.72
C MET A 15 -12.40 -18.15 -19.42
N ILE A 16 -12.98 -18.76 -18.39
CA ILE A 16 -12.29 -19.06 -17.12
C ILE A 16 -11.15 -20.05 -17.35
N ASP A 17 -11.42 -21.09 -18.15
CA ASP A 17 -10.46 -22.14 -18.47
C ASP A 17 -9.46 -21.73 -19.56
N LYS A 18 -9.60 -20.50 -20.09
CA LYS A 18 -8.79 -19.93 -21.19
C LYS A 18 -8.78 -20.81 -22.44
N GLU A 19 -9.93 -21.44 -22.74
CA GLU A 19 -10.10 -22.19 -23.97
C GLU A 19 -10.18 -21.26 -25.19
N PRO A 20 -9.35 -21.46 -26.23
CA PRO A 20 -9.32 -20.56 -27.37
C PRO A 20 -10.52 -20.73 -28.30
N GLU A 21 -11.24 -21.83 -28.19
CA GLU A 21 -12.38 -22.16 -29.04
C GLU A 21 -13.51 -22.76 -28.22
N VAL A 22 -14.74 -22.36 -28.53
CA VAL A 22 -15.94 -22.92 -27.90
C VAL A 22 -17.06 -23.05 -28.94
N ARG A 23 -17.77 -24.18 -28.92
CA ARG A 23 -18.94 -24.41 -29.75
C ARG A 23 -20.21 -24.17 -28.98
N LEU A 24 -21.05 -23.29 -29.48
CA LEU A 24 -22.39 -22.99 -28.94
C LEU A 24 -23.46 -23.46 -29.93
N GLU A 25 -24.35 -24.30 -29.48
CA GLU A 25 -25.39 -24.92 -30.34
C GLU A 25 -26.79 -24.43 -30.01
N HIS A 26 -27.68 -24.39 -30.99
CA HIS A 26 -29.09 -24.01 -30.85
C HIS A 26 -29.31 -22.66 -30.17
N CYS A 27 -28.48 -21.66 -30.48
CA CYS A 27 -28.58 -20.32 -29.93
C CYS A 27 -29.66 -19.51 -30.66
N PHE A 28 -30.57 -18.88 -29.91
CA PHE A 28 -31.61 -18.00 -30.45
C PHE A 28 -31.22 -16.51 -30.38
N ALA A 29 -30.06 -16.19 -29.86
CA ALA A 29 -29.52 -14.85 -29.76
C ALA A 29 -28.30 -14.68 -30.65
N SER A 30 -27.94 -13.43 -30.98
CA SER A 30 -26.70 -13.11 -31.64
C SER A 30 -25.51 -13.45 -30.75
N ILE A 31 -24.36 -13.74 -31.34
CA ILE A 31 -23.14 -14.00 -30.58
C ILE A 31 -22.77 -12.79 -29.71
N GLN A 32 -22.98 -11.58 -30.19
CA GLN A 32 -22.75 -10.36 -29.46
C GLN A 32 -23.62 -10.27 -28.19
N ASP A 33 -24.90 -10.62 -28.28
CA ASP A 33 -25.82 -10.64 -27.14
C ASP A 33 -25.44 -11.73 -26.14
N ILE A 34 -24.94 -12.88 -26.60
CA ILE A 34 -24.46 -13.96 -25.76
C ILE A 34 -23.23 -13.48 -24.98
N PHE A 35 -22.26 -12.84 -25.62
CA PHE A 35 -21.10 -12.24 -24.94
C PHE A 35 -21.51 -11.18 -23.94
N LYS A 36 -22.40 -10.24 -24.30
CA LYS A 36 -22.91 -9.22 -23.37
C LYS A 36 -23.55 -9.84 -22.13
N ARG A 37 -24.36 -10.89 -22.29
CA ARG A 37 -25.00 -11.56 -21.16
C ARG A 37 -24.00 -12.32 -20.29
N ALA A 38 -22.99 -12.97 -20.90
CA ALA A 38 -21.92 -13.63 -20.18
C ALA A 38 -21.10 -12.63 -19.35
N LEU A 39 -20.67 -11.51 -19.96
CA LEU A 39 -19.93 -10.45 -19.28
C LEU A 39 -20.75 -9.74 -18.20
N ASN A 40 -22.06 -9.58 -18.37
CA ASN A 40 -22.94 -9.06 -17.32
C ASN A 40 -23.12 -10.02 -16.13
N LYS A 41 -23.02 -11.34 -16.37
CA LYS A 41 -23.02 -12.34 -15.29
C LYS A 41 -21.71 -12.32 -14.48
N ASP A 42 -20.59 -12.12 -15.16
CA ASP A 42 -19.28 -12.01 -14.50
C ASP A 42 -18.40 -10.99 -15.24
N ARG A 43 -18.38 -9.75 -14.71
CA ARG A 43 -17.61 -8.62 -15.26
C ARG A 43 -16.10 -8.86 -15.25
N ARG A 44 -15.59 -9.74 -14.36
CA ARG A 44 -14.17 -10.06 -14.27
C ARG A 44 -13.61 -10.65 -15.56
N LEU A 45 -14.48 -11.29 -16.39
CA LEU A 45 -14.10 -11.86 -17.67
C LEU A 45 -13.55 -10.84 -18.66
N LEU A 46 -13.91 -9.55 -18.53
CA LEU A 46 -13.35 -8.48 -19.35
C LEU A 46 -11.82 -8.36 -19.21
N ALA A 47 -11.28 -8.70 -18.05
CA ALA A 47 -9.84 -8.66 -17.83
C ALA A 47 -9.05 -9.66 -18.69
N PHE A 48 -9.69 -10.70 -19.17
CA PHE A 48 -9.06 -11.76 -19.97
C PHE A 48 -9.24 -11.56 -21.49
N LEU A 49 -10.34 -10.94 -21.89
CA LEU A 49 -10.72 -10.85 -23.31
C LEU A 49 -9.89 -9.80 -24.06
N SER A 50 -9.26 -10.20 -25.17
CA SER A 50 -8.68 -9.28 -26.15
C SER A 50 -9.66 -9.04 -27.30
N SER A 51 -10.14 -10.11 -27.91
CA SER A 51 -11.14 -10.06 -28.96
C SER A 51 -11.85 -11.41 -29.09
N TYR A 52 -12.89 -11.45 -29.85
CA TYR A 52 -13.53 -12.71 -30.26
C TYR A 52 -13.96 -12.68 -31.72
N GLY A 53 -14.04 -13.86 -32.30
CA GLY A 53 -14.63 -14.09 -33.62
C GLY A 53 -15.61 -15.23 -33.57
N ALA A 54 -16.57 -15.26 -34.46
CA ALA A 54 -17.49 -16.39 -34.56
C ALA A 54 -17.84 -16.70 -36.02
N ARG A 55 -17.82 -17.98 -36.37
CA ARG A 55 -18.48 -18.51 -37.57
C ARG A 55 -19.82 -19.07 -37.15
N TYR A 56 -20.84 -18.92 -37.97
CA TYR A 56 -22.16 -19.43 -37.61
C TYR A 56 -22.82 -20.19 -38.74
N MET A 57 -23.67 -21.12 -38.35
CA MET A 57 -24.57 -21.86 -39.24
C MET A 57 -26.01 -21.64 -38.80
N LYS A 58 -26.82 -21.11 -39.72
CA LYS A 58 -28.25 -20.87 -39.44
C LYS A 58 -29.03 -22.19 -39.57
N LYS A 59 -29.88 -22.48 -38.57
CA LYS A 59 -30.77 -23.64 -38.54
C LYS A 59 -32.20 -23.20 -38.34
N GLY A 60 -33.11 -23.88 -39.01
CA GLY A 60 -34.56 -23.66 -38.96
C GLY A 60 -35.06 -22.57 -39.90
N LEU A 61 -36.35 -22.70 -40.28
CA LEU A 61 -37.05 -21.80 -41.21
C LEU A 61 -38.04 -20.88 -40.47
N ILE A 62 -38.65 -21.36 -39.41
CA ILE A 62 -39.71 -20.65 -38.67
C ILE A 62 -39.15 -20.06 -37.37
N GLN A 63 -38.42 -20.84 -36.60
CA GLN A 63 -37.68 -20.38 -35.43
C GLN A 63 -36.20 -20.52 -35.74
N VAL A 64 -35.54 -19.39 -36.01
CA VAL A 64 -34.17 -19.38 -36.44
C VAL A 64 -33.26 -19.57 -35.21
N ALA A 65 -32.51 -20.67 -35.22
CA ALA A 65 -31.39 -20.88 -34.27
C ALA A 65 -30.06 -20.82 -35.03
N TYR A 66 -29.02 -20.55 -34.29
CA TYR A 66 -27.66 -20.49 -34.79
C TYR A 66 -26.76 -21.45 -34.01
N ASP A 67 -25.90 -22.17 -34.72
CA ASP A 67 -24.76 -22.82 -34.11
C ASP A 67 -23.56 -21.93 -34.38
N TYR A 68 -22.77 -21.61 -33.36
CA TYR A 68 -21.58 -20.78 -33.41
C TYR A 68 -20.35 -21.62 -33.13
N ASP A 69 -19.32 -21.47 -33.97
CA ASP A 69 -17.94 -21.83 -33.68
C ASP A 69 -17.24 -20.53 -33.28
N VAL A 70 -16.98 -20.36 -31.99
CA VAL A 70 -16.46 -19.12 -31.40
C VAL A 70 -14.97 -19.29 -31.18
N THR A 71 -14.17 -18.33 -31.64
CA THR A 71 -12.75 -18.20 -31.30
C THR A 71 -12.56 -17.05 -30.34
N ILE A 72 -11.89 -17.28 -29.23
CA ILE A 72 -11.61 -16.30 -28.19
C ILE A 72 -10.12 -16.00 -28.21
N GLN A 73 -9.77 -14.72 -28.25
CA GLN A 73 -8.40 -14.25 -28.08
C GLN A 73 -8.23 -13.63 -26.71
N TYR A 74 -7.27 -14.12 -25.97
CA TYR A 74 -6.95 -13.63 -24.63
C TYR A 74 -5.85 -12.57 -24.71
N ARG A 75 -5.86 -11.67 -23.73
CA ARG A 75 -4.82 -10.65 -23.61
C ARG A 75 -3.51 -11.30 -23.18
N GLU A 76 -2.38 -10.79 -23.70
CA GLU A 76 -1.05 -11.24 -23.30
C GLU A 76 -0.79 -11.03 -21.80
N GLN A 77 -1.33 -9.92 -21.27
CA GLN A 77 -1.22 -9.54 -19.86
C GLN A 77 -2.49 -9.87 -19.04
N ALA A 78 -3.22 -10.92 -19.44
CA ALA A 78 -4.37 -11.35 -18.65
C ALA A 78 -3.94 -11.86 -17.27
N PRO A 79 -4.74 -11.59 -16.20
CA PRO A 79 -4.47 -12.10 -14.86
C PRO A 79 -4.28 -13.61 -14.83
N SER A 80 -3.52 -14.12 -13.85
CA SER A 80 -3.28 -15.56 -13.70
C SER A 80 -4.57 -16.32 -13.38
N SER A 81 -5.43 -15.69 -12.57
CA SER A 81 -6.70 -16.24 -12.12
C SER A 81 -7.81 -15.19 -12.18
N ILE A 82 -9.05 -15.64 -12.36
CA ILE A 82 -10.23 -14.76 -12.26
C ILE A 82 -10.39 -14.18 -10.87
N ASP A 83 -9.87 -14.84 -9.84
CA ASP A 83 -9.89 -14.36 -8.47
C ASP A 83 -8.90 -13.21 -8.21
N ASP A 84 -7.96 -12.96 -9.14
CA ASP A 84 -7.04 -11.82 -9.11
C ASP A 84 -7.67 -10.53 -9.67
N VAL A 85 -8.87 -10.61 -10.23
CA VAL A 85 -9.60 -9.48 -10.79
C VAL A 85 -10.53 -8.89 -9.76
N VAL A 86 -10.45 -7.59 -9.57
CA VAL A 86 -11.35 -6.81 -8.72
C VAL A 86 -12.38 -6.09 -9.57
N VAL A 87 -13.66 -6.18 -9.20
CA VAL A 87 -14.74 -5.39 -9.79
C VAL A 87 -15.07 -4.24 -8.86
N ASP A 88 -14.95 -3.03 -9.37
CA ASP A 88 -15.34 -1.81 -8.67
C ASP A 88 -16.78 -1.42 -9.04
N ASP A 89 -17.68 -1.58 -8.07
CA ASP A 89 -19.08 -1.18 -8.17
C ASP A 89 -19.37 0.18 -7.50
N GLY A 90 -18.31 0.97 -7.20
CA GLY A 90 -18.38 2.29 -6.59
C GLY A 90 -17.99 2.33 -5.11
N ASP A 91 -18.07 1.22 -4.40
CA ASP A 91 -17.73 1.08 -2.97
C ASP A 91 -16.45 0.27 -2.74
N TRP A 92 -15.63 0.09 -3.78
CA TRP A 92 -14.44 -0.72 -3.68
C TRP A 92 -13.38 -0.07 -2.75
N ASP A 93 -12.91 -0.86 -1.80
CA ASP A 93 -11.86 -0.47 -0.86
C ASP A 93 -10.52 -1.12 -1.25
N ALA A 94 -9.52 -0.30 -1.58
CA ALA A 94 -8.19 -0.75 -1.94
C ALA A 94 -7.51 -1.59 -0.85
N SER A 95 -7.88 -1.44 0.43
CA SER A 95 -7.34 -2.26 1.53
C SER A 95 -7.63 -3.75 1.38
N THR A 96 -8.65 -4.12 0.59
CA THR A 96 -8.98 -5.53 0.31
C THR A 96 -7.90 -6.22 -0.53
N LEU A 97 -7.11 -5.47 -1.30
CA LEU A 97 -6.02 -5.98 -2.13
C LEU A 97 -4.87 -6.55 -1.30
N ILE A 98 -4.58 -5.89 -0.20
CA ILE A 98 -3.44 -6.22 0.65
C ILE A 98 -3.68 -7.50 1.42
N LYS A 99 -4.94 -7.82 1.73
CA LYS A 99 -5.33 -9.04 2.45
C LYS A 99 -5.08 -10.34 1.68
N LYS A 100 -4.92 -10.29 0.35
CA LYS A 100 -4.68 -11.46 -0.52
C LYS A 100 -3.20 -11.78 -0.75
N GLY A 101 -2.28 -11.06 -0.11
CA GLY A 101 -0.86 -11.08 -0.44
C GLY A 101 -0.60 -10.12 -1.60
N THR A 102 0.48 -9.36 -1.55
CA THR A 102 0.77 -8.31 -2.53
C THR A 102 1.05 -8.89 -3.93
N PRO A 103 0.06 -8.99 -4.82
CA PRO A 103 0.34 -9.34 -6.21
C PRO A 103 1.15 -8.19 -6.85
N ARG A 104 2.03 -8.49 -7.78
CA ARG A 104 2.74 -7.46 -8.55
C ARG A 104 1.85 -6.73 -9.55
N GLU A 105 0.70 -7.26 -9.82
CA GLU A 105 -0.31 -6.74 -10.72
C GLU A 105 -1.67 -6.81 -10.07
N LEU A 106 -2.44 -5.73 -10.25
CA LEU A 106 -3.83 -5.65 -9.93
C LEU A 106 -4.62 -5.36 -11.20
N THR A 107 -5.63 -6.15 -11.48
CA THR A 107 -6.58 -5.84 -12.55
C THR A 107 -7.91 -5.42 -11.95
N LEU A 108 -8.33 -4.20 -12.30
CA LEU A 108 -9.57 -3.57 -11.88
C LEU A 108 -10.53 -3.47 -13.06
N VAL A 109 -11.77 -3.90 -12.88
CA VAL A 109 -12.88 -3.66 -13.83
C VAL A 109 -13.82 -2.65 -13.20
N THR A 110 -13.94 -1.46 -13.79
CA THR A 110 -14.74 -0.36 -13.24
C THR A 110 -15.59 0.33 -14.31
N SER A 111 -16.80 0.74 -13.97
CA SER A 111 -17.64 1.65 -14.75
C SER A 111 -17.38 3.13 -14.44
N TYR A 112 -16.46 3.44 -13.53
CA TYR A 112 -16.18 4.78 -13.03
C TYR A 112 -14.82 5.32 -13.54
N TYR A 113 -14.65 5.34 -14.86
CA TYR A 113 -13.38 5.78 -15.47
C TYR A 113 -12.90 7.14 -14.98
N ASP A 114 -13.80 8.08 -14.79
CA ASP A 114 -13.45 9.44 -14.29
C ASP A 114 -12.85 9.44 -12.87
N ARG A 115 -13.06 8.37 -12.10
CA ARG A 115 -12.50 8.21 -10.75
C ARG A 115 -11.23 7.36 -10.71
N VAL A 116 -10.78 6.81 -11.83
CA VAL A 116 -9.62 5.90 -11.86
C VAL A 116 -8.37 6.60 -11.33
N SER A 117 -8.13 7.86 -11.67
CA SER A 117 -6.94 8.58 -11.20
C SER A 117 -6.95 8.82 -9.67
N GLU A 118 -8.12 9.13 -9.10
CA GLU A 118 -8.31 9.28 -7.66
C GLU A 118 -8.10 7.94 -6.94
N LYS A 119 -8.70 6.88 -7.45
CA LYS A 119 -8.53 5.52 -6.94
C LYS A 119 -7.10 5.01 -7.05
N LEU A 120 -6.39 5.37 -8.11
CA LEU A 120 -4.97 5.05 -8.27
C LEU A 120 -4.12 5.69 -7.16
N SER A 121 -4.35 6.96 -6.85
CA SER A 121 -3.65 7.64 -5.75
C SER A 121 -3.93 6.99 -4.40
N GLU A 122 -5.17 6.59 -4.16
CA GLU A 122 -5.55 5.84 -2.95
C GLU A 122 -4.82 4.49 -2.87
N ILE A 123 -4.81 3.72 -3.97
CA ILE A 123 -4.10 2.42 -4.05
C ILE A 123 -2.61 2.61 -3.77
N MET A 124 -2.00 3.64 -4.36
CA MET A 124 -0.60 4.00 -4.14
C MET A 124 -0.30 4.22 -2.66
N CYS A 125 -1.09 5.07 -2.00
CA CYS A 125 -0.91 5.35 -0.58
C CYS A 125 -1.04 4.07 0.26
N ILE A 126 -2.02 3.21 -0.04
CA ILE A 126 -2.19 1.95 0.68
C ILE A 126 -1.01 1.00 0.47
N LEU A 127 -0.51 0.86 -0.75
CA LEU A 127 0.65 0.02 -1.05
C LEU A 127 1.92 0.53 -0.35
N LEU A 128 2.20 1.83 -0.44
CA LEU A 128 3.36 2.44 0.21
C LEU A 128 3.33 2.31 1.73
N SER A 129 2.15 2.39 2.35
CA SER A 129 1.99 2.27 3.80
C SER A 129 1.96 0.82 4.32
N SER A 130 1.70 -0.15 3.44
CA SER A 130 1.52 -1.56 3.84
C SER A 130 2.65 -2.47 3.42
N CYS A 131 3.48 -2.05 2.45
CA CYS A 131 4.52 -2.88 1.83
C CYS A 131 5.82 -2.11 1.72
N GLU A 132 6.76 -2.43 2.59
CA GLU A 132 8.11 -1.87 2.52
C GLU A 132 8.79 -2.20 1.19
N GLY A 133 9.37 -1.17 0.56
CA GLY A 133 10.14 -1.31 -0.67
C GLY A 133 9.30 -1.38 -1.95
N VAL A 134 8.02 -1.04 -1.91
CA VAL A 134 7.22 -0.82 -3.11
C VAL A 134 7.69 0.45 -3.80
N HIS A 135 7.91 0.36 -5.12
CA HIS A 135 8.36 1.46 -5.96
C HIS A 135 7.92 1.25 -7.40
N GLY A 136 7.63 2.36 -8.08
CA GLY A 136 7.25 2.34 -9.48
C GLY A 136 5.84 1.76 -9.72
N PHE A 137 5.04 2.52 -10.46
CA PHE A 137 3.70 2.13 -10.83
C PHE A 137 3.51 2.37 -12.32
N ASP A 138 2.94 1.38 -12.99
CA ASP A 138 2.50 1.50 -14.36
C ASP A 138 1.01 1.15 -14.44
N THR A 139 0.27 1.87 -15.28
CA THR A 139 -1.16 1.68 -15.41
C THR A 139 -1.54 1.64 -16.88
N VAL A 140 -2.10 0.51 -17.30
CA VAL A 140 -2.65 0.33 -18.64
C VAL A 140 -4.16 0.17 -18.55
N CYS A 141 -4.90 1.10 -19.16
CA CYS A 141 -6.36 1.05 -19.22
C CYS A 141 -6.87 0.88 -20.64
N PHE A 142 -7.94 0.13 -20.82
CA PHE A 142 -8.63 -0.02 -22.10
C PHE A 142 -10.13 -0.27 -21.91
N VAL A 143 -10.91 0.05 -22.95
CA VAL A 143 -12.37 0.00 -22.95
C VAL A 143 -12.84 -0.91 -24.09
N PHE A 144 -13.86 -1.71 -23.82
CA PHE A 144 -14.55 -2.51 -24.84
C PHE A 144 -15.87 -1.83 -25.25
N GLU A 145 -15.80 -0.80 -26.08
CA GLU A 145 -16.92 0.08 -26.44
C GLU A 145 -18.21 -0.66 -26.92
N ASN A 146 -18.05 -1.83 -27.56
CA ASN A 146 -19.16 -2.58 -28.11
C ASN A 146 -19.74 -3.66 -27.18
N LEU A 147 -19.06 -4.00 -26.09
CA LEU A 147 -19.44 -5.10 -25.20
C LEU A 147 -19.87 -4.64 -23.82
N SER A 148 -19.20 -3.63 -23.27
CA SER A 148 -19.44 -3.13 -21.92
C SER A 148 -19.08 -1.65 -21.87
N SER A 149 -19.71 -0.91 -20.93
CA SER A 149 -19.28 0.44 -20.56
C SER A 149 -18.11 0.43 -19.58
N ASP A 150 -17.67 -0.76 -19.14
CA ASP A 150 -16.61 -0.89 -18.19
C ASP A 150 -15.24 -0.63 -18.81
N THR A 151 -14.35 -0.04 -18.01
CA THR A 151 -12.93 0.09 -18.27
C THR A 151 -12.19 -0.99 -17.49
N VAL A 152 -11.22 -1.61 -18.13
CA VAL A 152 -10.29 -2.53 -17.48
C VAL A 152 -8.97 -1.80 -17.27
N CYS A 153 -8.54 -1.66 -16.04
CA CYS A 153 -7.26 -1.07 -15.66
C CYS A 153 -6.37 -2.13 -15.04
N THR A 154 -5.18 -2.34 -15.61
CA THR A 154 -4.13 -3.14 -14.99
C THR A 154 -3.11 -2.20 -14.37
N ILE A 155 -2.90 -2.34 -13.08
CA ILE A 155 -1.93 -1.57 -12.30
C ILE A 155 -0.83 -2.54 -11.95
N SER A 156 0.38 -2.29 -12.44
CA SER A 156 1.57 -3.02 -12.05
C SER A 156 2.44 -2.17 -11.14
N TYR A 157 3.10 -2.80 -10.19
CA TYR A 157 4.07 -2.14 -9.34
C TYR A 157 5.27 -3.05 -9.09
N ASP A 158 6.41 -2.43 -8.90
CA ASP A 158 7.66 -3.09 -8.64
C ASP A 158 8.17 -2.83 -7.23
N TYR A 159 9.10 -3.65 -6.81
CA TYR A 159 9.87 -3.44 -5.60
C TYR A 159 11.25 -2.88 -5.97
N ILE A 160 11.77 -1.99 -5.13
CA ILE A 160 13.11 -1.41 -5.30
C ILE A 160 14.23 -2.46 -5.26
N LEU A 161 13.93 -3.67 -4.80
CA LEU A 161 14.86 -4.80 -4.73
C LEU A 161 14.15 -6.12 -5.04
N PRO A 162 14.88 -7.13 -5.52
CA PRO A 162 14.35 -8.49 -5.59
C PRO A 162 13.84 -8.96 -4.22
N GLN A 163 12.70 -9.61 -4.19
CA GLN A 163 11.98 -10.06 -2.98
C GLN A 163 12.86 -10.80 -1.96
N GLN A 164 13.78 -11.64 -2.45
CA GLN A 164 14.72 -12.36 -1.56
C GLN A 164 15.66 -11.41 -0.84
N LYS A 165 16.20 -10.40 -1.55
CA LYS A 165 17.10 -9.40 -0.98
C LYS A 165 16.36 -8.49 0.00
N LEU A 166 15.13 -8.09 -0.36
CA LEU A 166 14.27 -7.28 0.51
C LEU A 166 14.01 -8.01 1.83
N ARG A 167 13.57 -9.27 1.80
CA ARG A 167 13.38 -10.08 3.03
C ARG A 167 14.65 -10.22 3.86
N GLN A 168 15.81 -10.34 3.23
CA GLN A 168 17.10 -10.37 3.95
C GLN A 168 17.32 -9.06 4.70
N LEU A 169 17.15 -7.90 4.06
CA LEU A 169 17.34 -6.59 4.69
C LEU A 169 16.31 -6.34 5.80
N GLN A 170 15.05 -6.73 5.60
CA GLN A 170 14.00 -6.67 6.62
C GLN A 170 14.38 -7.49 7.87
N GLY A 171 14.90 -8.69 7.70
CA GLY A 171 15.41 -9.51 8.80
C GLY A 171 16.58 -8.85 9.55
N GLN A 172 17.48 -8.18 8.81
CA GLN A 172 18.59 -7.41 9.42
C GLN A 172 18.08 -6.18 10.16
N SER A 173 17.08 -5.49 9.61
CA SER A 173 16.42 -4.34 10.27
C SER A 173 15.73 -4.73 11.58
N ALA A 174 15.02 -5.86 11.60
CA ALA A 174 14.40 -6.38 12.82
C ALA A 174 15.45 -6.73 13.90
N PHE A 175 16.58 -7.32 13.50
CA PHE A 175 17.69 -7.57 14.43
C PHE A 175 18.34 -6.26 14.93
N ALA A 176 18.50 -5.27 14.05
CA ALA A 176 19.02 -3.97 14.41
C ALA A 176 18.09 -3.24 15.39
N ALA A 177 16.76 -3.27 15.18
CA ALA A 177 15.79 -2.68 16.09
C ALA A 177 15.93 -3.23 17.51
N LYS A 178 16.13 -4.54 17.66
CA LYS A 178 16.41 -5.18 18.95
C LYS A 178 17.70 -4.67 19.58
N THR A 179 18.74 -4.48 18.77
CA THR A 179 20.04 -3.96 19.22
C THR A 179 19.93 -2.51 19.67
N VAL A 180 19.16 -1.70 18.92
CA VAL A 180 18.88 -0.31 19.26
C VAL A 180 18.18 -0.21 20.61
N TRP A 181 17.12 -0.99 20.84
CA TRP A 181 16.45 -0.99 22.16
C TRP A 181 17.39 -1.36 23.30
N LYS A 182 18.29 -2.32 23.07
CA LYS A 182 19.29 -2.67 24.06
C LYS A 182 20.27 -1.52 24.33
N SER A 183 20.65 -0.76 23.29
CA SER A 183 21.57 0.38 23.47
C SER A 183 20.88 1.58 24.16
N ILE A 184 19.57 1.78 23.94
CA ILE A 184 18.81 2.84 24.58
C ILE A 184 18.53 2.52 26.05
N LEU A 185 17.97 1.35 26.31
CA LEU A 185 17.43 1.00 27.61
C LEU A 185 18.44 0.32 28.55
N GLY A 186 19.48 -0.33 27.99
CA GLY A 186 20.32 -1.20 28.83
C GLY A 186 19.47 -2.31 29.47
N LYS A 187 19.29 -2.24 30.77
CA LYS A 187 18.36 -3.09 31.56
C LYS A 187 17.14 -2.33 32.09
N SER A 188 17.06 -1.05 31.79
CA SER A 188 15.97 -0.19 32.24
C SER A 188 14.62 -0.67 31.71
N LYS A 189 13.56 -0.45 32.47
CA LYS A 189 12.18 -0.79 32.09
C LYS A 189 11.33 0.46 32.18
N VAL A 190 10.93 0.96 31.03
CA VAL A 190 10.07 2.15 30.93
C VAL A 190 8.63 1.76 30.59
N PRO A 191 7.65 2.59 30.96
CA PRO A 191 6.27 2.46 30.50
C PRO A 191 6.18 2.45 28.97
N GLN A 192 5.13 1.80 28.43
CA GLN A 192 4.97 1.71 26.97
C GLN A 192 4.84 3.07 26.29
N PHE A 193 4.21 4.05 26.93
CA PHE A 193 4.01 5.38 26.35
C PHE A 193 5.30 6.19 26.21
N VAL A 194 6.38 5.85 26.92
CA VAL A 194 7.70 6.49 26.77
C VAL A 194 8.45 5.97 25.55
N LYS A 195 8.20 4.72 25.13
CA LYS A 195 8.95 4.08 24.05
C LYS A 195 8.84 4.78 22.68
N PRO A 196 7.67 5.27 22.24
CA PRO A 196 7.59 6.05 21.00
C PRO A 196 8.52 7.27 21.01
N PHE A 197 8.62 7.96 22.15
CA PHE A 197 9.53 9.09 22.30
C PHE A 197 11.01 8.66 22.20
N LEU A 198 11.42 7.59 22.87
CA LEU A 198 12.80 7.09 22.78
C LEU A 198 13.19 6.64 21.37
N ALA A 199 12.27 6.00 20.65
CA ALA A 199 12.48 5.63 19.26
C ALA A 199 12.59 6.85 18.34
N PHE A 200 11.71 7.84 18.55
CA PHE A 200 11.73 9.11 17.82
C PHE A 200 13.03 9.87 18.09
N SER A 201 13.40 10.04 19.36
CA SER A 201 14.64 10.69 19.80
C SER A 201 15.88 10.01 19.20
N TYR A 202 15.95 8.68 19.24
CA TYR A 202 17.02 7.93 18.61
C TYR A 202 17.13 8.19 17.10
N LEU A 203 16.02 8.07 16.37
CA LEU A 203 16.03 8.25 14.93
C LEU A 203 16.39 9.69 14.52
N THR A 204 15.93 10.67 15.27
CA THR A 204 16.18 12.08 14.98
C THR A 204 17.57 12.56 15.35
N GLN A 205 18.21 11.94 16.34
CA GLN A 205 19.56 12.30 16.78
C GLN A 205 20.66 11.49 16.09
N GLU A 206 20.42 10.19 15.83
CA GLU A 206 21.45 9.29 15.31
C GLU A 206 21.44 9.18 13.78
N CYS A 207 20.41 9.65 13.12
CA CYS A 207 20.26 9.47 11.70
C CYS A 207 20.17 10.82 10.98
N CYS A 208 20.57 10.83 9.72
CA CYS A 208 20.44 12.00 8.86
C CYS A 208 19.46 11.75 7.70
N PHE A 209 18.83 12.81 7.23
CA PHE A 209 18.05 12.79 6.02
C PHE A 209 18.98 12.62 4.79
N ASP A 210 18.67 11.66 3.93
CA ASP A 210 19.45 11.42 2.72
C ASP A 210 18.97 12.32 1.58
N GLN A 211 19.50 13.54 1.57
CA GLN A 211 19.15 14.55 0.56
C GLN A 211 19.43 14.06 -0.87
N ARG A 212 20.50 13.29 -1.07
CA ARG A 212 20.84 12.77 -2.39
C ARG A 212 19.80 11.78 -2.92
N ALA A 213 19.36 10.84 -2.08
CA ALA A 213 18.32 9.89 -2.45
C ALA A 213 16.97 10.61 -2.69
N TYR A 214 16.69 11.64 -1.92
CA TYR A 214 15.51 12.48 -2.10
C TYR A 214 15.55 13.25 -3.43
N ASP A 215 16.66 13.90 -3.75
CA ASP A 215 16.83 14.65 -5.00
C ASP A 215 16.76 13.73 -6.23
N GLU A 216 17.31 12.51 -6.14
CA GLU A 216 17.20 11.50 -7.20
C GLU A 216 15.72 11.13 -7.43
N MET A 217 14.97 10.86 -6.37
CA MET A 217 13.54 10.56 -6.42
C MET A 217 12.72 11.73 -7.00
N GLU A 218 13.03 12.97 -6.62
CA GLU A 218 12.34 14.15 -7.14
C GLU A 218 12.57 14.36 -8.63
N ASN A 219 13.80 14.10 -9.11
CA ASN A 219 14.16 14.28 -10.51
C ASN A 219 13.53 13.22 -11.43
N ASP A 220 13.44 11.98 -10.98
CA ASP A 220 12.82 10.90 -11.75
C ASP A 220 12.17 9.83 -10.83
N ARG A 221 10.89 10.01 -10.57
CA ARG A 221 10.09 9.11 -9.71
C ARG A 221 9.76 7.77 -10.37
N SER A 222 9.95 7.66 -11.68
CA SER A 222 9.66 6.43 -12.43
C SER A 222 10.84 5.46 -12.48
N SER A 223 12.06 5.97 -12.28
CA SER A 223 13.26 5.15 -12.29
C SER A 223 13.51 4.45 -10.97
N GLN A 224 14.07 3.25 -11.04
CA GLN A 224 14.56 2.55 -9.85
C GLN A 224 15.67 3.36 -9.17
N PRO A 225 15.65 3.52 -7.83
CA PRO A 225 16.67 4.27 -7.14
C PRO A 225 18.06 3.62 -7.33
N THR A 226 19.07 4.45 -7.55
CA THR A 226 20.48 4.01 -7.65
C THR A 226 20.92 3.33 -6.35
N ASP A 227 20.50 3.88 -5.22
CA ASP A 227 20.68 3.30 -3.90
C ASP A 227 19.32 3.08 -3.22
N PRO A 228 18.86 1.82 -3.07
CA PRO A 228 17.57 1.51 -2.46
C PRO A 228 17.57 1.59 -0.93
N VAL A 229 18.73 1.66 -0.29
CA VAL A 229 18.87 1.58 1.18
C VAL A 229 18.14 2.69 1.91
N PRO A 230 18.18 3.97 1.51
CA PRO A 230 17.47 5.06 2.19
C PRO A 230 15.94 4.93 2.22
N TYR A 231 15.36 4.08 1.38
CA TYR A 231 13.91 3.82 1.29
C TYR A 231 13.41 2.74 2.26
N LEU A 232 14.31 2.01 2.90
CA LEU A 232 14.04 0.86 3.75
C LEU A 232 14.38 1.15 5.21
N ALA A 233 13.75 0.43 6.14
CA ALA A 233 14.13 0.48 7.56
C ALA A 233 15.62 0.22 7.81
N TYR A 234 16.25 -0.53 6.92
CA TYR A 234 17.69 -0.83 6.94
C TYR A 234 18.54 0.46 6.93
N GLY A 235 18.16 1.45 6.15
CA GLY A 235 18.89 2.73 6.06
C GLY A 235 19.05 3.40 7.43
N PRO A 236 17.99 3.87 8.07
CA PRO A 236 18.11 4.53 9.38
C PRO A 236 18.65 3.62 10.48
N LEU A 237 18.26 2.34 10.54
CA LEU A 237 18.65 1.46 11.63
C LEU A 237 20.10 0.99 11.57
N ILE A 238 20.69 0.90 10.37
CA ILE A 238 22.03 0.32 10.18
C ILE A 238 23.00 1.33 9.56
N GLU A 239 22.57 2.07 8.52
CA GLU A 239 23.43 3.04 7.84
C GLU A 239 23.24 4.48 8.31
N ARG A 240 22.31 4.72 9.26
CA ARG A 240 22.04 6.02 9.87
C ARG A 240 21.59 7.10 8.88
N ARG A 241 20.95 6.71 7.80
CA ARG A 241 20.44 7.63 6.78
C ARG A 241 19.17 7.10 6.14
N GLY A 242 18.28 7.98 5.71
CA GLY A 242 17.06 7.61 5.05
C GLY A 242 16.28 8.78 4.49
N ILE A 243 15.26 8.46 3.71
CA ILE A 243 14.17 9.37 3.37
C ILE A 243 12.91 9.00 4.18
N SER A 244 11.81 9.70 3.97
CA SER A 244 10.57 9.50 4.77
C SER A 244 10.12 8.04 4.86
N ALA A 245 10.21 7.29 3.75
CA ALA A 245 9.87 5.87 3.72
C ALA A 245 10.78 5.06 4.67
N GLY A 246 12.09 5.25 4.60
CA GLY A 246 13.05 4.55 5.45
C GLY A 246 12.82 4.86 6.93
N PHE A 247 12.59 6.12 7.29
CA PHE A 247 12.30 6.54 8.67
C PHE A 247 10.99 5.95 9.21
N ALA A 248 9.93 5.98 8.41
CA ALA A 248 8.64 5.41 8.81
C ALA A 248 8.72 3.89 9.05
N TRP A 249 9.39 3.16 8.16
CA TRP A 249 9.61 1.72 8.33
C TRP A 249 10.57 1.40 9.47
N ALA A 250 11.59 2.23 9.73
CA ALA A 250 12.48 2.08 10.87
C ALA A 250 11.76 2.30 12.20
N PHE A 251 10.94 3.36 12.31
CA PHE A 251 10.11 3.61 13.49
C PHE A 251 9.14 2.45 13.74
N LYS A 252 8.47 1.98 12.67
CA LYS A 252 7.59 0.81 12.78
C LYS A 252 8.34 -0.42 13.29
N ALA A 253 9.53 -0.71 12.77
CA ALA A 253 10.34 -1.85 13.23
C ALA A 253 10.72 -1.74 14.72
N LEU A 254 11.01 -0.52 15.21
CA LEU A 254 11.24 -0.27 16.62
C LEU A 254 9.96 -0.49 17.45
N MET A 255 8.81 -0.04 16.99
CA MET A 255 7.53 -0.28 17.68
C MET A 255 7.15 -1.76 17.70
N ASP A 256 7.34 -2.48 16.59
CA ASP A 256 7.08 -3.92 16.51
C ASP A 256 7.93 -4.70 17.55
N GLU A 257 9.23 -4.40 17.67
CA GLU A 257 10.11 -5.01 18.70
C GLU A 257 9.68 -4.63 20.12
N ALA A 258 9.12 -3.43 20.29
CA ALA A 258 8.59 -2.97 21.57
C ALA A 258 7.20 -3.55 21.91
N ASN A 259 6.58 -4.33 21.03
CA ASN A 259 5.20 -4.82 21.10
C ASN A 259 4.17 -3.70 21.19
N ILE A 260 4.34 -2.64 20.41
CA ILE A 260 3.43 -1.50 20.29
C ILE A 260 2.79 -1.54 18.90
N GLU A 261 1.46 -1.45 18.86
CA GLU A 261 0.72 -1.39 17.58
C GLU A 261 1.11 -0.11 16.83
N CYS A 262 1.67 -0.29 15.62
CA CYS A 262 2.13 0.80 14.78
C CYS A 262 1.90 0.45 13.30
N SER A 263 1.39 1.41 12.54
CA SER A 263 1.28 1.34 11.09
C SER A 263 1.99 2.52 10.42
N CYS A 264 2.41 2.32 9.17
CA CYS A 264 2.79 3.45 8.33
C CYS A 264 1.52 4.11 7.77
N VAL A 265 1.57 5.40 7.55
CA VAL A 265 0.58 6.22 6.84
C VAL A 265 1.28 6.81 5.64
N ALA A 266 0.65 6.72 4.47
CA ALA A 266 1.14 7.38 3.28
C ALA A 266 0.16 8.46 2.82
N GLY A 267 0.72 9.56 2.37
CA GLY A 267 0.00 10.72 1.89
C GLY A 267 0.93 11.69 1.20
N CYS A 268 0.72 12.96 1.36
CA CYS A 268 1.60 14.01 0.86
C CYS A 268 1.69 15.18 1.84
N LEU A 269 2.66 16.05 1.63
CA LEU A 269 2.75 17.30 2.36
C LEU A 269 1.79 18.33 1.78
N ARG A 270 1.17 19.15 2.64
CA ARG A 270 0.23 20.20 2.21
C ARG A 270 0.90 21.26 1.33
N GLU A 271 2.18 21.52 1.57
CA GLU A 271 2.98 22.48 0.81
C GLU A 271 3.31 21.96 -0.60
N ASP A 272 3.49 20.66 -0.76
CA ASP A 272 3.71 20.01 -2.04
C ASP A 272 2.99 18.68 -2.15
N THR A 273 1.80 18.71 -2.74
CA THR A 273 0.94 17.54 -2.93
C THR A 273 1.41 16.59 -4.02
N LYS A 274 2.50 16.90 -4.72
CA LYS A 274 3.06 16.03 -5.76
C LYS A 274 3.97 14.96 -5.19
N ILE A 275 4.51 15.18 -3.99
CA ILE A 275 5.48 14.32 -3.36
C ILE A 275 4.79 13.44 -2.33
N TYR A 276 4.87 12.13 -2.51
CA TYR A 276 4.42 11.20 -1.47
C TYR A 276 5.32 11.30 -0.25
N HIS A 277 4.68 11.33 0.90
CA HIS A 277 5.33 11.33 2.20
C HIS A 277 4.79 10.19 3.05
N ILE A 278 5.64 9.57 3.86
CA ILE A 278 5.28 8.42 4.69
C ILE A 278 5.71 8.69 6.12
N TRP A 279 4.78 8.47 7.06
CA TRP A 279 4.99 8.61 8.50
C TRP A 279 4.26 7.52 9.27
N ASN A 280 4.05 7.66 10.56
CA ASN A 280 3.53 6.60 11.41
C ASN A 280 2.25 7.00 12.14
N LEU A 281 1.46 5.97 12.46
CA LEU A 281 0.33 6.01 13.37
C LEU A 281 0.58 4.95 14.45
N VAL A 282 0.74 5.39 15.70
CA VAL A 282 1.05 4.53 16.85
C VAL A 282 -0.11 4.51 17.83
N LYS A 283 -0.36 3.35 18.45
CA LYS A 283 -1.45 3.19 19.44
C LYS A 283 -0.89 3.03 20.84
N ILE A 284 -1.26 3.96 21.73
CA ILE A 284 -0.91 3.94 23.14
C ILE A 284 -2.20 4.07 23.97
N ASP A 285 -2.39 3.21 24.96
CA ASP A 285 -3.57 3.17 25.84
C ASP A 285 -4.91 3.24 25.06
N GLY A 286 -4.97 2.54 23.93
CA GLY A 286 -6.18 2.47 23.09
C GLY A 286 -6.44 3.69 22.20
N GLN A 287 -5.60 4.72 22.25
CA GLN A 287 -5.68 5.92 21.41
C GLN A 287 -4.56 5.92 20.36
N PHE A 288 -4.88 6.44 19.17
CA PHE A 288 -3.90 6.60 18.10
C PHE A 288 -3.31 8.01 18.08
N TYR A 289 -2.04 8.09 17.68
CA TYR A 289 -1.24 9.31 17.57
C TYR A 289 -0.38 9.23 16.32
N HIS A 290 -0.25 10.35 15.61
CA HIS A 290 0.71 10.47 14.52
C HIS A 290 2.11 10.73 15.05
N VAL A 291 3.11 10.13 14.38
CA VAL A 291 4.53 10.38 14.62
C VAL A 291 5.26 10.43 13.27
N ASP A 292 5.95 11.53 13.01
CA ASP A 292 6.81 11.67 11.82
C ASP A 292 8.26 11.96 12.22
N PRO A 293 9.11 10.92 12.29
CA PRO A 293 10.51 11.10 12.63
C PRO A 293 11.29 11.93 11.60
N THR A 294 10.87 11.93 10.34
CA THR A 294 11.57 12.68 9.27
C THR A 294 11.55 14.19 9.55
N TRP A 295 10.40 14.69 9.97
CA TRP A 295 10.24 16.11 10.31
C TRP A 295 10.89 16.47 11.66
N GLY A 296 11.14 15.47 12.47
CA GLY A 296 11.88 15.62 13.73
C GLY A 296 13.36 15.92 13.56
N ILE A 297 13.95 15.62 12.38
CA ILE A 297 15.39 15.81 12.13
C ILE A 297 15.67 17.28 11.85
N LYS A 298 16.51 17.90 12.65
CA LYS A 298 17.02 19.27 12.46
C LYS A 298 18.53 19.31 12.71
N GLU A 299 19.19 20.32 12.13
CA GLU A 299 20.65 20.48 12.27
C GLU A 299 21.10 20.70 13.73
N ASN A 300 20.22 21.35 14.54
CA ASN A 300 20.55 21.78 15.89
C ASN A 300 19.53 21.32 16.92
N GLY A 301 19.04 20.07 16.83
CA GLY A 301 18.10 19.56 17.81
C GLY A 301 16.99 18.70 17.25
N VAL A 302 16.02 18.37 18.07
CA VAL A 302 14.88 17.53 17.74
C VAL A 302 13.61 18.38 17.66
N CYS A 303 12.96 18.41 16.48
CA CYS A 303 11.67 19.08 16.35
C CYS A 303 10.53 18.13 16.74
N ILE A 304 9.71 18.56 17.71
CA ILE A 304 8.63 17.74 18.28
C ILE A 304 7.25 18.02 17.69
N SER A 305 7.14 18.99 16.77
CA SER A 305 5.84 19.41 16.20
C SER A 305 5.04 18.31 15.50
N THR A 306 5.68 17.19 15.15
CA THR A 306 5.05 16.01 14.53
C THR A 306 5.17 14.75 15.40
N PHE A 307 5.46 14.93 16.69
CA PHE A 307 5.53 13.83 17.65
C PHE A 307 4.22 13.70 18.43
N MET A 308 3.62 12.50 18.43
CA MET A 308 2.40 12.12 19.16
C MET A 308 1.20 13.07 18.92
N GLN A 309 1.01 13.47 17.66
CA GLN A 309 -0.01 14.45 17.28
C GLN A 309 -1.36 13.80 16.93
N PRO A 310 -2.48 14.47 17.26
CA PRO A 310 -3.80 14.08 16.77
C PRO A 310 -3.99 14.49 15.28
N ASP A 311 -5.01 13.91 14.63
CA ASP A 311 -5.39 14.27 13.26
C ASP A 311 -5.56 15.79 13.07
N SER A 312 -6.14 16.46 14.07
CA SER A 312 -6.42 17.91 13.98
C SER A 312 -5.16 18.76 13.83
N MET A 313 -4.04 18.32 14.39
CA MET A 313 -2.75 18.99 14.26
C MET A 313 -2.03 18.58 12.99
N MET A 314 -1.98 17.27 12.70
CA MET A 314 -1.32 16.76 11.48
C MET A 314 -1.90 17.33 10.19
N ARG A 315 -3.21 17.61 10.13
CA ARG A 315 -3.85 18.26 8.97
C ARG A 315 -3.25 19.62 8.62
N GLY A 316 -2.56 20.27 9.53
CA GLY A 316 -1.86 21.53 9.27
C GLY A 316 -0.76 21.41 8.21
N THR A 317 -0.10 20.25 8.16
CA THR A 317 1.10 20.00 7.35
C THR A 317 0.97 18.80 6.42
N HIS A 318 0.14 17.81 6.75
CA HIS A 318 0.00 16.55 6.05
C HIS A 318 -1.39 16.35 5.47
N LEU A 319 -1.48 15.61 4.36
CA LEU A 319 -2.72 15.20 3.70
C LEU A 319 -2.67 13.69 3.49
N TRP A 320 -3.74 12.99 3.88
CA TRP A 320 -3.88 11.54 3.68
C TRP A 320 -5.36 11.16 3.50
N TYR A 321 -5.63 9.94 3.13
CA TYR A 321 -6.98 9.38 3.05
C TYR A 321 -7.43 8.94 4.46
N GLU A 322 -7.98 9.89 5.25
CA GLU A 322 -8.28 9.71 6.68
C GLU A 322 -9.16 8.49 6.96
N GLU A 323 -10.12 8.21 6.08
CA GLU A 323 -11.05 7.09 6.20
C GLU A 323 -10.39 5.70 6.10
N LYS A 324 -9.13 5.65 5.63
CA LYS A 324 -8.36 4.40 5.50
C LYS A 324 -7.56 4.05 6.74
N TYR A 325 -7.49 4.95 7.68
CA TYR A 325 -6.70 4.79 8.89
C TYR A 325 -7.55 5.01 10.14
N PRO A 326 -7.21 4.38 11.28
CA PRO A 326 -7.83 4.71 12.55
C PRO A 326 -7.64 6.19 12.90
N ALA A 327 -8.69 6.86 13.36
CA ALA A 327 -8.62 8.27 13.72
C ALA A 327 -7.69 8.48 14.93
N ALA A 328 -6.72 9.39 14.80
CA ALA A 328 -5.83 9.80 15.87
C ALA A 328 -6.49 10.92 16.68
N LYS A 329 -6.94 10.58 17.89
CA LYS A 329 -7.63 11.50 18.80
C LYS A 329 -6.90 11.66 20.13
N GLY A 330 -5.75 10.98 20.27
CA GLY A 330 -4.95 11.04 21.49
C GLY A 330 -4.37 12.44 21.72
N LEU A 331 -4.43 12.91 22.97
CA LEU A 331 -3.90 14.22 23.41
C LEU A 331 -3.05 14.10 24.66
N ARG A 332 -2.99 12.90 25.28
CA ARG A 332 -2.41 12.75 26.59
C ARG A 332 -0.89 12.59 26.57
N PHE A 333 -0.36 11.88 25.60
CA PHE A 333 1.06 11.47 25.58
C PHE A 333 1.86 12.31 24.59
N ASP A 334 1.65 13.64 24.63
CA ASP A 334 2.50 14.60 23.93
C ASP A 334 3.91 14.68 24.55
N TYR A 335 4.75 15.52 23.99
CA TYR A 335 6.11 15.70 24.46
C TYR A 335 6.15 16.20 25.91
N ASP A 336 5.36 17.23 26.24
CA ASP A 336 5.36 17.85 27.59
C ASP A 336 5.01 16.84 28.68
N TYR A 337 3.97 16.01 28.43
CA TYR A 337 3.61 14.95 29.38
C TYR A 337 4.74 13.95 29.60
N ILE A 338 5.45 13.56 28.54
CA ILE A 338 6.54 12.59 28.63
C ILE A 338 7.76 13.21 29.31
N GLU A 339 8.08 14.46 29.01
CA GLU A 339 9.16 15.20 29.67
C GLU A 339 8.92 15.33 31.18
N ASP A 340 7.74 15.81 31.61
CA ASP A 340 7.34 15.91 33.00
C ASP A 340 7.44 14.54 33.70
N PHE A 341 6.91 13.50 33.07
CA PHE A 341 6.99 12.15 33.61
C PHE A 341 8.42 11.66 33.82
N LEU A 342 9.30 11.88 32.83
CA LEU A 342 10.71 11.50 32.93
C LEU A 342 11.46 12.34 33.99
N ALA A 343 11.16 13.62 34.07
CA ALA A 343 11.76 14.50 35.11
C ALA A 343 11.38 14.05 36.53
N GLU A 344 10.15 13.60 36.74
CA GLU A 344 9.66 13.15 38.05
C GLU A 344 10.11 11.71 38.39
N ASN A 345 10.17 10.82 37.41
CA ASN A 345 10.31 9.37 37.63
C ASN A 345 11.56 8.76 36.96
N GLY A 346 12.34 9.53 36.20
CA GLY A 346 13.47 9.01 35.42
C GLY A 346 14.45 8.19 36.22
N ASN A 347 14.79 8.63 37.45
CA ASN A 347 15.69 7.92 38.33
C ASN A 347 15.23 6.51 38.76
N GLU A 348 13.92 6.21 38.64
CA GLU A 348 13.39 4.88 38.94
C GLU A 348 13.57 3.89 37.79
N PHE A 349 13.71 4.39 36.57
CA PHE A 349 13.75 3.58 35.33
C PHE A 349 15.15 3.44 34.75
N LEU A 350 16.02 4.43 34.96
CA LEU A 350 17.39 4.44 34.44
C LEU A 350 18.30 3.52 35.24
N ASP A 351 19.09 2.73 34.55
CA ASP A 351 20.17 1.92 35.13
C ASP A 351 21.52 2.32 34.51
N ASP A 352 22.63 1.80 35.03
CA ASP A 352 23.98 2.11 34.58
C ASP A 352 24.24 1.77 33.07
N GLY A 353 23.30 1.14 32.40
CA GLY A 353 23.41 0.78 31.01
C GLY A 353 22.48 1.57 30.08
N ALA A 354 21.66 2.48 30.61
CA ALA A 354 20.79 3.34 29.81
C ALA A 354 21.57 4.47 29.15
N ASN A 355 21.20 4.84 27.96
CA ASN A 355 21.76 6.01 27.30
C ASN A 355 20.84 7.22 27.54
N GLU A 356 21.23 8.07 28.48
CA GLU A 356 20.45 9.23 28.94
C GLU A 356 20.15 10.23 27.81
N THR A 357 21.00 10.33 26.78
CA THR A 357 20.81 11.26 25.65
C THR A 357 19.47 11.07 24.96
N TYR A 358 18.94 9.84 24.91
CA TYR A 358 17.64 9.58 24.25
C TYR A 358 16.46 9.88 25.18
N PHE A 359 16.66 9.91 26.49
CA PHE A 359 15.65 10.31 27.46
C PHE A 359 15.58 11.84 27.59
N PHE A 360 16.71 12.50 27.46
CA PHE A 360 16.86 13.94 27.63
C PHE A 360 17.69 14.51 26.50
N PRO A 361 17.09 14.75 25.32
CA PRO A 361 17.79 15.39 24.21
C PRO A 361 18.35 16.76 24.59
N ASP A 362 19.54 17.09 24.12
CA ASP A 362 20.24 18.34 24.47
C ASP A 362 19.45 19.60 24.02
N GLU A 363 18.79 19.53 22.87
CA GLU A 363 17.99 20.64 22.33
C GLU A 363 16.65 20.14 21.75
N ILE A 364 15.56 20.68 22.23
CA ILE A 364 14.21 20.50 21.69
C ILE A 364 13.79 21.78 20.97
N ILE A 365 13.20 21.63 19.82
CA ILE A 365 12.71 22.72 18.94
C ILE A 365 11.23 22.49 18.65
N ASP A 366 10.42 23.55 18.75
CA ASP A 366 8.99 23.56 18.42
C ASP A 366 8.73 23.64 16.89
#